data_5b1fcf37d2970719543df37f9feb02f7
#
_entry.id   5b1fcf37d2970719543df37f9feb02f7
#
_cell.length_a   1.000
_cell.length_b   1.000
_cell.length_c   1.000
_cell.angle_alpha   90.00
_cell.angle_beta   90.00
_cell.angle_gamma   90.00
#
_symmetry.space_group_name_H-M   'P 1'
#
loop_
_entity.id
_entity.type
_entity.pdbx_description
1 polymer ?
#
loop_
_entity_poly.entity_id
_entity_poly.type
_entity_poly.pdbx_seq_one_letter_code
_entity_poly.pdbx_strand_id
1 'polypeptide(L)'
;MNKGAGLTIGVIAVAVAAGSGYWLGGRGGASHGDAAQVASAPAEPAKKEKKLLFYRNPMGLPDTSPLPKKDPMGMDYIAVYEGEQDDEPASASQIKISTEKVQKLGVRTEAAQLRVLDKVVRAAGRIEPDERRIYAISPKFEGYVERLHVNVTGQSVGKGQPLFEVYSPELVSAQREYVIAAQGVESLKEAGGQARDGMKQLADSSLLRLKNWDISEEQVKALAKSGEARRTLTFRSPVSGIVTEKKALQGMRFMPGEALYQVADLSAVWVVADVFEQDIGQVRTGAKAKVRINAYPDKTFEGTISYVYPTLNAQTRTVPVRIELANPGLLLKPSMFAQVELPVGTKGQVVTVPTSAVIDSGARQIVLIQQGEGRFEPREIKLGGRSDNHVEVLEGVKDGEQVVVAANFLIDAESNLKAAVGGFGHAAHGAAPKEGQAAAPGQPAAKGASHQAEGTVDGVDAAAGTISLNHGPVASLKWPAMTMEFKAAN
;
A
#
# COMPACT_ATOMS: atom_id res chain seq x y z
N MET A 1 -13.20 -30.12 -40.44
CA MET A 1 -13.21 -29.07 -41.45
C MET A 1 -12.47 -27.86 -40.88
N ASN A 2 -11.41 -27.35 -41.25
CA ASN A 2 -10.39 -27.40 -42.27
C ASN A 2 -9.02 -27.18 -41.59
N LYS A 3 -8.19 -28.20 -41.49
CA LYS A 3 -6.80 -28.11 -41.03
C LYS A 3 -5.80 -27.63 -42.08
N GLY A 4 -6.29 -27.23 -43.28
CA GLY A 4 -5.45 -26.79 -44.42
C GLY A 4 -5.15 -25.32 -44.54
N ALA A 5 -5.94 -24.45 -43.93
CA ALA A 5 -5.81 -22.99 -44.11
C ALA A 5 -4.71 -22.32 -43.23
N GLY A 6 -4.28 -22.98 -42.17
CA GLY A 6 -3.24 -22.44 -41.25
C GLY A 6 -1.80 -22.62 -41.78
N LEU A 7 -1.56 -23.63 -42.62
CA LEU A 7 -0.21 -23.92 -43.10
C LEU A 7 0.20 -23.02 -44.28
N THR A 8 -0.75 -22.55 -45.09
CA THR A 8 -0.49 -21.67 -46.26
C THR A 8 -0.15 -20.23 -45.85
N ILE A 9 -0.72 -19.72 -44.76
CA ILE A 9 -0.43 -18.38 -44.24
C ILE A 9 0.97 -18.32 -43.59
N GLY A 10 1.41 -19.37 -42.91
CA GLY A 10 2.75 -19.47 -42.33
C GLY A 10 3.89 -19.47 -43.39
N VAL A 11 3.70 -20.14 -44.49
CA VAL A 11 4.71 -20.21 -45.57
C VAL A 11 4.84 -18.87 -46.29
N ILE A 12 3.75 -18.14 -46.52
CA ILE A 12 3.78 -16.82 -47.14
C ILE A 12 4.47 -15.78 -46.29
N ALA A 13 4.29 -15.82 -44.95
CA ALA A 13 4.94 -14.91 -44.01
C ALA A 13 6.47 -15.11 -43.95
N VAL A 14 6.96 -16.34 -44.03
CA VAL A 14 8.40 -16.66 -44.07
C VAL A 14 9.03 -16.26 -45.42
N ALA A 15 8.32 -16.40 -46.54
CA ALA A 15 8.80 -15.99 -47.84
C ALA A 15 8.93 -14.46 -47.99
N VAL A 16 8.02 -13.68 -47.38
CA VAL A 16 8.09 -12.21 -47.39
C VAL A 16 9.22 -11.69 -46.47
N ALA A 17 9.48 -12.33 -45.34
CA ALA A 17 10.60 -11.97 -44.45
C ALA A 17 11.98 -12.29 -45.05
N ALA A 18 12.11 -13.39 -45.80
CA ALA A 18 13.35 -13.74 -46.52
C ALA A 18 13.60 -12.85 -47.72
N GLY A 19 12.56 -12.45 -48.46
CA GLY A 19 12.66 -11.56 -49.65
C GLY A 19 13.05 -10.13 -49.27
N SER A 20 12.54 -9.60 -48.16
CA SER A 20 12.89 -8.25 -47.71
C SER A 20 14.30 -8.15 -47.12
N GLY A 21 14.81 -9.23 -46.46
CA GLY A 21 16.19 -9.31 -45.96
C GLY A 21 17.23 -9.35 -47.10
N TYR A 22 16.92 -10.05 -48.20
CA TYR A 22 17.81 -10.14 -49.36
C TYR A 22 17.87 -8.82 -50.14
N TRP A 23 16.78 -8.06 -50.25
CA TRP A 23 16.74 -6.79 -50.96
C TRP A 23 17.43 -5.63 -50.23
N LEU A 24 17.49 -5.64 -48.92
CA LEU A 24 18.20 -4.66 -48.08
C LEU A 24 19.71 -4.96 -47.90
N GLY A 25 20.12 -6.24 -48.02
CA GLY A 25 21.52 -6.66 -47.89
C GLY A 25 22.36 -6.52 -49.20
N GLY A 26 21.72 -6.27 -50.35
CA GLY A 26 22.36 -6.27 -51.66
C GLY A 26 22.85 -4.92 -52.22
N ARG A 27 22.76 -3.82 -51.41
CA ARG A 27 23.10 -2.47 -51.91
C ARG A 27 24.37 -1.87 -51.26
N GLY A 28 25.44 -2.62 -51.12
CA GLY A 28 26.69 -2.11 -50.59
C GLY A 28 27.88 -2.90 -51.12
N GLY A 29 28.23 -2.72 -52.40
CA GLY A 29 29.42 -3.30 -52.95
C GLY A 29 29.71 -2.79 -54.34
N ALA A 30 30.71 -1.95 -54.49
CA ALA A 30 31.73 -1.94 -55.50
C ALA A 30 32.34 -0.55 -55.70
N SER A 31 33.60 -0.35 -55.45
CA SER A 31 34.52 -0.20 -56.60
C SER A 31 35.99 -0.14 -56.14
N HIS A 32 36.78 -0.78 -56.95
CA HIS A 32 38.21 -1.01 -56.91
C HIS A 32 39.12 0.24 -56.88
N GLY A 33 40.33 0.04 -56.35
CA GLY A 33 41.49 0.92 -56.59
C GLY A 33 42.73 0.45 -55.80
N ASP A 34 43.56 -0.36 -56.47
CA ASP A 34 44.90 -0.76 -56.03
C ASP A 34 45.79 0.42 -55.66
N ALA A 35 46.54 0.30 -54.55
CA ALA A 35 47.98 0.58 -54.51
C ALA A 35 48.55 0.24 -53.13
N ALA A 36 49.56 -0.62 -53.15
CA ALA A 36 50.37 -0.99 -52.00
C ALA A 36 51.13 0.22 -51.40
N GLN A 37 51.19 0.33 -50.07
CA GLN A 37 52.44 0.72 -49.36
C GLN A 37 52.34 0.60 -47.84
N VAL A 38 53.20 -0.24 -47.32
CA VAL A 38 54.02 -0.17 -46.11
C VAL A 38 53.38 0.25 -44.79
N ALA A 39 53.47 -0.67 -43.82
CA ALA A 39 53.15 -0.56 -42.44
C ALA A 39 53.79 0.67 -41.74
N SER A 40 52.98 1.43 -41.03
CA SER A 40 53.41 2.28 -39.95
C SER A 40 52.43 2.14 -38.77
N ALA A 41 53.00 1.97 -37.56
CA ALA A 41 52.30 1.80 -36.32
C ALA A 41 51.30 2.93 -36.02
N PRO A 42 50.24 2.66 -35.20
CA PRO A 42 49.30 3.71 -34.82
C PRO A 42 49.99 4.70 -33.86
N ALA A 43 50.04 5.96 -34.29
CA ALA A 43 50.40 7.09 -33.46
C ALA A 43 49.33 7.29 -32.39
N GLU A 44 49.74 7.39 -31.13
CA GLU A 44 48.94 7.88 -30.02
C GLU A 44 48.33 9.25 -30.37
N PRO A 45 47.06 9.53 -29.92
CA PRO A 45 46.49 10.85 -30.13
C PRO A 45 47.32 11.88 -29.37
N ALA A 46 47.84 12.85 -30.07
CA ALA A 46 48.61 13.96 -29.54
C ALA A 46 47.76 14.65 -28.42
N LYS A 47 48.27 14.59 -27.18
CA LYS A 47 47.81 15.45 -26.08
C LYS A 47 47.87 16.90 -26.60
N LYS A 48 46.74 17.57 -26.68
CA LYS A 48 46.68 19.01 -26.83
C LYS A 48 47.49 19.62 -25.71
N GLU A 49 48.59 20.25 -26.01
CA GLU A 49 49.42 20.98 -25.03
C GLU A 49 48.55 22.06 -24.40
N LYS A 50 48.27 21.90 -23.10
CA LYS A 50 47.54 22.92 -22.32
C LYS A 50 48.38 24.15 -22.27
N LYS A 51 47.84 25.32 -22.66
CA LYS A 51 48.53 26.62 -22.66
C LYS A 51 48.79 27.03 -21.21
N LEU A 52 50.06 27.25 -20.88
CA LEU A 52 50.47 27.81 -19.60
C LEU A 52 50.04 29.25 -19.49
N LEU A 53 49.32 29.62 -18.40
CA LEU A 53 48.85 30.98 -18.16
C LEU A 53 49.82 31.81 -17.29
N PHE A 54 50.18 31.28 -16.15
CA PHE A 54 51.12 31.90 -15.19
C PHE A 54 51.57 30.90 -14.14
N TYR A 55 52.51 31.29 -13.29
CA TYR A 55 52.98 30.59 -12.12
C TYR A 55 52.42 31.24 -10.86
N ARG A 56 51.85 30.52 -9.92
CA ARG A 56 51.35 31.01 -8.63
C ARG A 56 52.23 30.63 -7.46
N ASN A 57 52.21 31.43 -6.41
CA ASN A 57 52.93 31.16 -5.17
C ASN A 57 52.39 29.88 -4.51
N PRO A 58 53.26 28.93 -4.11
CA PRO A 58 52.88 27.65 -3.49
C PRO A 58 52.19 27.81 -2.12
N MET A 59 52.38 28.94 -1.45
CA MET A 59 51.79 29.30 -0.15
C MET A 59 50.39 29.96 -0.27
N GLY A 60 49.80 30.05 -1.46
CA GLY A 60 48.49 30.66 -1.64
C GLY A 60 48.43 32.19 -1.56
N LEU A 61 49.59 32.84 -1.53
CA LEU A 61 49.64 34.33 -1.61
C LEU A 61 49.25 34.81 -3.01
N PRO A 62 48.64 36.02 -3.16
CA PRO A 62 48.14 36.53 -4.42
C PRO A 62 49.24 36.92 -5.42
N ASP A 63 50.49 36.59 -5.19
CA ASP A 63 51.60 36.86 -6.08
C ASP A 63 51.71 35.85 -7.22
N THR A 64 51.67 36.33 -8.46
CA THR A 64 51.75 35.51 -9.68
C THR A 64 52.91 35.97 -10.54
N SER A 65 53.55 35.04 -11.29
CA SER A 65 54.67 35.35 -12.17
C SER A 65 54.44 34.74 -13.57
N PRO A 66 54.77 35.42 -14.64
CA PRO A 66 54.73 34.84 -16.00
C PRO A 66 55.90 33.87 -16.27
N LEU A 67 56.92 33.86 -15.41
CA LEU A 67 58.10 32.99 -15.54
C LEU A 67 58.28 32.13 -14.27
N PRO A 68 58.93 30.97 -14.37
CA PRO A 68 59.28 30.15 -13.20
C PRO A 68 60.08 30.96 -12.19
N LYS A 69 59.61 31.10 -10.96
CA LYS A 69 60.25 31.85 -9.87
C LYS A 69 60.18 31.04 -8.59
N LYS A 70 61.14 31.26 -7.70
CA LYS A 70 61.14 30.70 -6.35
C LYS A 70 60.65 31.75 -5.37
N ASP A 71 59.94 31.31 -4.35
CA ASP A 71 59.52 32.15 -3.26
C ASP A 71 60.70 32.49 -2.33
N PRO A 72 60.55 33.40 -1.37
CA PRO A 72 61.60 33.77 -0.41
C PRO A 72 62.12 32.59 0.47
N MET A 73 61.34 31.47 0.50
CA MET A 73 61.72 30.26 1.25
C MET A 73 62.30 29.18 0.35
N GLY A 74 62.53 29.44 -0.95
CA GLY A 74 63.18 28.56 -1.90
C GLY A 74 62.28 27.56 -2.62
N MET A 75 60.96 27.62 -2.45
CA MET A 75 59.99 26.75 -3.12
C MET A 75 59.67 27.25 -4.52
N ASP A 76 59.51 26.34 -5.48
CA ASP A 76 59.15 26.69 -6.86
C ASP A 76 57.66 27.05 -6.98
N TYR A 77 57.38 28.10 -7.78
CA TYR A 77 56.02 28.49 -8.11
C TYR A 77 55.35 27.40 -8.95
N ILE A 78 54.06 27.18 -8.68
CA ILE A 78 53.28 26.14 -9.34
C ILE A 78 52.75 26.68 -10.67
N ALA A 79 52.97 25.93 -11.77
CA ALA A 79 52.49 26.29 -13.09
C ALA A 79 50.98 26.08 -13.18
N VAL A 80 50.22 27.09 -13.63
CA VAL A 80 48.77 27.09 -13.86
C VAL A 80 48.50 27.08 -15.36
N TYR A 81 47.79 26.05 -15.82
CA TYR A 81 47.45 25.87 -17.24
C TYR A 81 46.00 26.31 -17.54
N GLU A 82 45.72 26.65 -18.80
CA GLU A 82 44.34 26.99 -19.25
C GLU A 82 43.40 25.83 -18.98
N GLY A 83 42.39 26.07 -18.15
CA GLY A 83 41.43 25.07 -17.65
C GLY A 83 41.60 24.64 -16.19
N GLU A 84 42.65 25.12 -15.49
CA GLU A 84 42.91 24.89 -14.06
C GLU A 84 42.51 26.10 -13.18
N GLN A 85 41.92 27.14 -13.76
CA GLN A 85 41.37 28.24 -13.00
C GLN A 85 40.03 27.84 -12.40
N ASP A 86 39.96 27.91 -11.09
CA ASP A 86 38.82 27.97 -10.16
C ASP A 86 38.81 26.85 -9.11
N ASP A 87 39.78 26.84 -8.25
CA ASP A 87 39.70 26.23 -6.92
C ASP A 87 39.52 27.31 -5.82
N GLU A 88 38.70 28.33 -6.05
CA GLU A 88 38.13 29.08 -4.93
C GLU A 88 36.84 28.42 -4.52
N PRO A 89 36.69 27.91 -3.29
CA PRO A 89 35.43 27.41 -2.77
C PRO A 89 34.53 28.67 -2.58
N ALA A 90 33.53 28.81 -3.44
CA ALA A 90 32.56 29.91 -3.37
C ALA A 90 31.71 29.91 -2.09
N SER A 91 31.77 28.83 -1.29
CA SER A 91 31.30 28.69 0.08
C SER A 91 31.79 27.39 0.67
N ALA A 92 31.98 27.29 1.97
CA ALA A 92 32.46 26.10 2.68
C ALA A 92 31.54 24.86 2.56
N SER A 93 30.41 24.95 1.88
CA SER A 93 29.41 23.90 1.73
C SER A 93 29.25 23.36 0.31
N GLN A 94 29.98 23.89 -0.72
CA GLN A 94 29.82 23.42 -2.10
C GLN A 94 30.84 22.34 -2.46
N ILE A 95 30.36 21.27 -3.09
CA ILE A 95 31.17 20.17 -3.60
C ILE A 95 31.37 20.35 -5.10
N LYS A 96 32.60 20.52 -5.55
CA LYS A 96 32.96 20.58 -6.96
C LYS A 96 33.52 19.23 -7.40
N ILE A 97 32.91 18.63 -8.41
CA ILE A 97 33.33 17.38 -9.03
C ILE A 97 33.52 17.65 -10.52
N SER A 98 34.64 17.16 -11.09
CA SER A 98 34.87 17.36 -12.53
C SER A 98 33.78 16.69 -13.37
N THR A 99 33.43 17.29 -14.51
CA THR A 99 32.40 16.80 -15.43
C THR A 99 32.68 15.39 -15.92
N GLU A 100 33.97 15.02 -16.12
CA GLU A 100 34.38 13.66 -16.45
C GLU A 100 34.04 12.65 -15.34
N LYS A 101 34.23 13.05 -14.08
CA LYS A 101 33.90 12.22 -12.91
C LYS A 101 32.39 12.08 -12.73
N VAL A 102 31.63 13.15 -12.94
CA VAL A 102 30.17 13.15 -12.93
C VAL A 102 29.60 12.16 -13.96
N GLN A 103 30.18 12.16 -15.18
CA GLN A 103 29.79 11.22 -16.23
C GLN A 103 30.17 9.77 -15.90
N LYS A 104 31.39 9.55 -15.41
CA LYS A 104 31.86 8.20 -15.01
C LYS A 104 31.04 7.62 -13.85
N LEU A 105 30.61 8.44 -12.90
CA LEU A 105 29.78 8.02 -11.76
C LEU A 105 28.31 7.82 -12.14
N GLY A 106 27.88 8.25 -13.33
CA GLY A 106 26.49 8.13 -13.78
C GLY A 106 25.52 8.98 -12.96
N VAL A 107 25.95 10.15 -12.51
CA VAL A 107 25.12 11.08 -11.75
C VAL A 107 23.90 11.48 -12.59
N ARG A 108 22.72 11.32 -12.04
CA ARG A 108 21.45 11.76 -12.63
C ARG A 108 20.79 12.76 -11.71
N THR A 109 20.15 13.74 -12.29
CA THR A 109 19.36 14.72 -11.56
C THR A 109 17.92 14.72 -12.04
N GLU A 110 17.01 15.07 -11.16
CA GLU A 110 15.59 15.28 -11.45
C GLU A 110 15.15 16.56 -10.78
N ALA A 111 14.26 17.32 -11.44
CA ALA A 111 13.73 18.55 -10.87
C ALA A 111 12.75 18.22 -9.72
N ALA A 112 12.90 18.88 -8.59
CA ALA A 112 11.86 18.94 -7.59
C ALA A 112 10.61 19.59 -8.18
N GLN A 113 9.44 18.99 -8.00
CA GLN A 113 8.20 19.45 -8.63
C GLN A 113 7.06 19.51 -7.64
N LEU A 114 6.19 20.51 -7.85
CA LEU A 114 4.89 20.54 -7.19
C LEU A 114 4.02 19.40 -7.72
N ARG A 115 3.74 18.42 -6.88
CA ARG A 115 2.88 17.28 -7.21
C ARG A 115 1.82 17.11 -6.13
N VAL A 116 0.68 16.56 -6.55
CA VAL A 116 -0.28 15.98 -5.61
C VAL A 116 0.31 14.66 -5.12
N LEU A 117 0.58 14.57 -3.83
CA LEU A 117 1.13 13.35 -3.25
C LEU A 117 -0.01 12.40 -2.92
N ASP A 118 -0.30 11.48 -3.83
CA ASP A 118 -1.29 10.44 -3.61
C ASP A 118 -0.68 9.36 -2.69
N LYS A 119 -1.10 9.36 -1.45
CA LYS A 119 -0.81 8.26 -0.54
C LYS A 119 -1.92 7.21 -0.68
N VAL A 120 -1.52 5.97 -0.91
CA VAL A 120 -2.43 4.82 -0.95
C VAL A 120 -2.14 3.94 0.25
N VAL A 121 -3.15 3.76 1.09
CA VAL A 121 -3.11 2.77 2.18
C VAL A 121 -3.54 1.43 1.62
N ARG A 122 -2.70 0.42 1.79
CA ARG A 122 -3.01 -0.96 1.42
C ARG A 122 -3.44 -1.73 2.66
N ALA A 123 -4.59 -2.39 2.56
CA ALA A 123 -5.18 -3.17 3.65
C ALA A 123 -5.62 -4.55 3.15
N ALA A 124 -5.49 -5.55 4.00
CA ALA A 124 -6.15 -6.82 3.78
C ALA A 124 -7.63 -6.68 4.12
N GLY A 125 -8.49 -7.35 3.35
CA GLY A 125 -9.92 -7.31 3.60
C GLY A 125 -10.56 -8.65 3.34
N ARG A 126 -11.80 -8.79 3.81
CA ARG A 126 -12.64 -9.96 3.61
C ARG A 126 -14.00 -9.54 3.07
N ILE A 127 -14.52 -10.32 2.10
CA ILE A 127 -15.86 -10.11 1.59
C ILE A 127 -16.87 -10.65 2.59
N GLU A 128 -17.85 -9.81 2.92
CA GLU A 128 -18.96 -10.15 3.79
C GLU A 128 -20.29 -9.84 3.08
N PRO A 129 -21.36 -10.59 3.38
CA PRO A 129 -22.68 -10.24 2.85
C PRO A 129 -23.13 -8.93 3.47
N ASP A 130 -23.90 -8.14 2.73
CA ASP A 130 -24.60 -6.98 3.29
C ASP A 130 -25.66 -7.45 4.29
N GLU A 131 -25.43 -7.20 5.57
CA GLU A 131 -26.33 -7.62 6.65
C GLU A 131 -27.77 -7.10 6.47
N ARG A 132 -27.94 -5.94 5.83
CA ARG A 132 -29.27 -5.35 5.53
C ARG A 132 -30.04 -6.16 4.49
N ARG A 133 -29.37 -7.08 3.79
CA ARG A 133 -29.91 -7.91 2.71
C ARG A 133 -29.96 -9.40 3.08
N ILE A 134 -29.87 -9.69 4.36
CA ILE A 134 -30.03 -11.04 4.90
C ILE A 134 -31.45 -11.15 5.46
N TYR A 135 -32.15 -12.18 5.04
CA TYR A 135 -33.54 -12.42 5.40
C TYR A 135 -33.67 -13.80 6.04
N ALA A 136 -34.10 -13.81 7.29
CA ALA A 136 -34.46 -15.05 7.99
C ALA A 136 -35.95 -15.35 7.73
N ILE A 137 -36.25 -16.58 7.39
CA ILE A 137 -37.61 -17.08 7.25
C ILE A 137 -37.94 -17.90 8.50
N SER A 138 -38.71 -17.27 9.40
CA SER A 138 -39.06 -17.80 10.73
C SER A 138 -40.58 -17.72 10.91
N PRO A 139 -41.30 -18.86 10.86
CA PRO A 139 -42.72 -18.88 11.12
C PRO A 139 -43.05 -18.36 12.53
N LYS A 140 -44.14 -17.61 12.68
CA LYS A 140 -44.58 -17.05 13.96
C LYS A 140 -45.58 -17.93 14.71
N PHE A 141 -45.76 -19.18 14.29
CA PHE A 141 -46.60 -20.20 14.86
C PHE A 141 -45.85 -21.52 14.91
N GLU A 142 -46.37 -22.45 15.70
CA GLU A 142 -45.82 -23.82 15.80
C GLU A 142 -46.36 -24.70 14.69
N GLY A 143 -45.51 -25.63 14.20
CA GLY A 143 -45.93 -26.54 13.16
C GLY A 143 -44.89 -27.60 12.80
N TYR A 144 -45.16 -28.30 11.72
CA TYR A 144 -44.31 -29.32 11.14
C TYR A 144 -44.00 -29.02 9.69
N VAL A 145 -42.79 -29.27 9.28
CA VAL A 145 -42.33 -29.16 7.87
C VAL A 145 -42.83 -30.37 7.10
N GLU A 146 -43.81 -30.18 6.22
CA GLU A 146 -44.38 -31.27 5.41
C GLU A 146 -43.52 -31.58 4.17
N ARG A 147 -43.10 -30.55 3.45
CA ARG A 147 -42.34 -30.67 2.21
C ARG A 147 -41.31 -29.55 2.07
N LEU A 148 -40.14 -29.90 1.52
CA LEU A 148 -39.12 -28.96 1.11
C LEU A 148 -39.10 -28.80 -0.41
N HIS A 149 -39.22 -27.61 -0.94
CA HIS A 149 -39.04 -27.28 -2.34
C HIS A 149 -37.58 -26.86 -2.64
N VAL A 150 -36.95 -26.24 -1.66
CA VAL A 150 -35.53 -25.87 -1.69
C VAL A 150 -34.83 -26.66 -0.57
N ASN A 151 -34.00 -27.62 -0.92
CA ASN A 151 -33.45 -28.56 0.06
C ASN A 151 -31.91 -28.47 0.21
N VAL A 152 -31.26 -27.51 -0.46
CA VAL A 152 -29.80 -27.43 -0.48
C VAL A 152 -29.37 -26.00 -0.14
N THR A 153 -28.41 -25.86 0.78
CA THR A 153 -27.69 -24.61 1.03
C THR A 153 -26.85 -24.23 -0.21
N GLY A 154 -26.78 -22.96 -0.53
CA GLY A 154 -26.13 -22.47 -1.75
C GLY A 154 -27.05 -22.42 -2.98
N GLN A 155 -28.29 -22.93 -2.88
CA GLN A 155 -29.25 -22.87 -3.98
C GLN A 155 -29.74 -21.44 -4.19
N SER A 156 -29.79 -21.02 -5.46
CA SER A 156 -30.39 -19.74 -5.86
C SER A 156 -31.91 -19.82 -5.80
N VAL A 157 -32.55 -18.79 -5.27
CA VAL A 157 -33.98 -18.66 -5.18
C VAL A 157 -34.45 -17.31 -5.69
N GLY A 158 -35.58 -17.30 -6.37
CA GLY A 158 -36.26 -16.09 -6.84
C GLY A 158 -37.23 -15.53 -5.79
N LYS A 159 -37.52 -14.24 -5.85
CA LYS A 159 -38.57 -13.63 -5.05
C LYS A 159 -39.91 -14.32 -5.34
N GLY A 160 -40.64 -14.72 -4.27
CA GLY A 160 -41.91 -15.43 -4.38
C GLY A 160 -41.78 -16.94 -4.67
N GLN A 161 -40.56 -17.46 -4.88
CA GLN A 161 -40.35 -18.90 -5.09
C GLN A 161 -40.71 -19.70 -3.82
N PRO A 162 -41.46 -20.82 -3.93
CA PRO A 162 -41.70 -21.72 -2.81
C PRO A 162 -40.43 -22.25 -2.19
N LEU A 163 -40.31 -22.18 -0.86
CA LEU A 163 -39.19 -22.74 -0.10
C LEU A 163 -39.57 -24.08 0.57
N PHE A 164 -40.66 -24.05 1.31
CA PHE A 164 -41.17 -25.20 2.04
C PHE A 164 -42.67 -25.09 2.32
N GLU A 165 -43.28 -26.22 2.64
CA GLU A 165 -44.69 -26.30 3.09
C GLU A 165 -44.71 -26.77 4.54
N VAL A 166 -45.61 -26.16 5.30
CA VAL A 166 -45.83 -26.45 6.72
C VAL A 166 -47.24 -26.87 7.00
N TYR A 167 -47.40 -27.75 7.99
CA TYR A 167 -48.62 -28.08 8.64
C TYR A 167 -48.65 -27.51 10.04
N SER A 168 -49.73 -26.88 10.44
CA SER A 168 -49.97 -26.40 11.80
C SER A 168 -51.44 -26.61 12.17
N PRO A 169 -51.72 -27.36 13.25
CA PRO A 169 -53.07 -27.49 13.74
C PRO A 169 -53.71 -26.14 14.10
N GLU A 170 -52.96 -25.29 14.74
CA GLU A 170 -53.44 -23.94 15.13
C GLU A 170 -53.77 -23.07 13.91
N LEU A 171 -52.92 -23.10 12.86
CA LEU A 171 -53.19 -22.39 11.63
C LEU A 171 -54.44 -22.89 10.92
N VAL A 172 -54.69 -24.22 10.89
CA VAL A 172 -55.88 -24.79 10.30
C VAL A 172 -57.13 -24.33 11.07
N SER A 173 -57.05 -24.33 12.42
CA SER A 173 -58.14 -23.85 13.26
C SER A 173 -58.44 -22.37 13.02
N ALA A 174 -57.41 -21.53 12.99
CA ALA A 174 -57.55 -20.08 12.73
C ALA A 174 -58.15 -19.78 11.32
N GLN A 175 -57.73 -20.56 10.31
CA GLN A 175 -58.33 -20.47 8.98
C GLN A 175 -59.81 -20.81 8.98
N ARG A 176 -60.21 -21.92 9.67
CA ARG A 176 -61.60 -22.33 9.80
C ARG A 176 -62.44 -21.26 10.51
N GLU A 177 -61.95 -20.73 11.62
CA GLU A 177 -62.62 -19.64 12.37
C GLU A 177 -62.87 -18.44 11.46
N TYR A 178 -61.85 -18.01 10.68
CA TYR A 178 -62.00 -16.91 9.76
C TYR A 178 -63.05 -17.19 8.66
N VAL A 179 -63.01 -18.40 8.05
CA VAL A 179 -63.95 -18.80 7.00
C VAL A 179 -65.37 -18.78 7.53
N ILE A 180 -65.62 -19.41 8.71
CA ILE A 180 -66.95 -19.46 9.33
C ILE A 180 -67.45 -18.06 9.64
N ALA A 181 -66.59 -17.20 10.21
CA ALA A 181 -66.99 -15.82 10.52
C ALA A 181 -67.26 -14.99 9.26
N ALA A 182 -66.43 -15.12 8.22
CA ALA A 182 -66.64 -14.42 6.95
C ALA A 182 -67.90 -14.86 6.23
N GLN A 183 -68.22 -16.17 6.22
CA GLN A 183 -69.46 -16.71 5.68
C GLN A 183 -70.68 -16.25 6.49
N GLY A 184 -70.56 -16.18 7.84
CA GLY A 184 -71.57 -15.67 8.72
C GLY A 184 -71.92 -14.20 8.47
N VAL A 185 -70.92 -13.36 8.23
CA VAL A 185 -71.09 -11.96 7.82
C VAL A 185 -71.87 -11.87 6.52
N GLU A 186 -71.57 -12.73 5.55
CA GLU A 186 -72.25 -12.74 4.25
C GLU A 186 -73.68 -13.20 4.39
N SER A 187 -73.95 -14.29 5.13
CA SER A 187 -75.28 -14.84 5.36
C SER A 187 -76.21 -13.90 6.14
N LEU A 188 -75.62 -13.07 7.01
CA LEU A 188 -76.41 -12.10 7.83
C LEU A 188 -76.47 -10.72 7.18
N LYS A 189 -76.15 -10.54 5.92
CA LYS A 189 -76.15 -9.25 5.22
C LYS A 189 -77.55 -8.62 5.26
N GLU A 190 -78.62 -9.41 5.07
CA GLU A 190 -80.07 -8.97 5.05
C GLU A 190 -80.65 -8.96 6.43
N ALA A 191 -80.15 -9.70 7.39
CA ALA A 191 -80.71 -9.83 8.71
C ALA A 191 -80.49 -8.65 9.64
N GLY A 192 -79.60 -7.73 9.32
CA GLY A 192 -79.26 -6.51 10.08
C GLY A 192 -79.07 -6.69 11.57
N GLY A 193 -78.29 -5.83 12.20
CA GLY A 193 -78.22 -5.73 13.64
C GLY A 193 -77.01 -6.43 14.30
N GLN A 194 -77.13 -6.60 15.62
CA GLN A 194 -76.10 -7.02 16.55
C GLN A 194 -75.37 -8.36 16.19
N ALA A 195 -76.11 -9.33 15.60
CA ALA A 195 -75.56 -10.63 15.20
C ALA A 195 -74.55 -10.49 14.05
N ARG A 196 -74.78 -9.64 13.07
CA ARG A 196 -73.86 -9.33 11.98
C ARG A 196 -72.61 -8.63 12.47
N ASP A 197 -72.76 -7.66 13.39
CA ASP A 197 -71.69 -6.91 13.96
C ASP A 197 -70.77 -7.83 14.79
N GLY A 198 -71.33 -8.77 15.54
CA GLY A 198 -70.57 -9.81 16.26
C GLY A 198 -69.76 -10.73 15.31
N MET A 199 -70.40 -11.18 14.20
CA MET A 199 -69.65 -12.01 13.21
C MET A 199 -68.62 -11.23 12.48
N LYS A 200 -68.81 -9.95 12.21
CA LYS A 200 -67.81 -9.07 11.62
C LYS A 200 -66.62 -8.90 12.57
N GLN A 201 -66.88 -8.65 13.85
CA GLN A 201 -65.80 -8.54 14.86
C GLN A 201 -64.99 -9.83 14.98
N LEU A 202 -65.62 -11.00 14.90
CA LEU A 202 -64.96 -12.29 14.91
C LEU A 202 -64.11 -12.49 13.64
N ALA A 203 -64.66 -12.13 12.46
CA ALA A 203 -63.91 -12.21 11.22
C ALA A 203 -62.67 -11.28 11.22
N ASP A 204 -62.83 -10.04 11.70
CA ASP A 204 -61.74 -9.07 11.81
C ASP A 204 -60.65 -9.55 12.80
N SER A 205 -61.06 -10.14 13.93
CA SER A 205 -60.12 -10.69 14.93
C SER A 205 -59.37 -11.90 14.39
N SER A 206 -60.06 -12.82 13.71
CA SER A 206 -59.44 -14.01 13.10
C SER A 206 -58.49 -13.61 11.95
N LEU A 207 -58.89 -12.61 11.15
CA LEU A 207 -58.07 -12.06 10.11
C LEU A 207 -56.76 -11.41 10.68
N LEU A 208 -56.93 -10.65 11.77
CA LEU A 208 -55.79 -10.04 12.45
C LEU A 208 -54.81 -11.11 12.97
N ARG A 209 -55.31 -12.22 13.51
CA ARG A 209 -54.45 -13.36 13.96
C ARG A 209 -53.65 -13.95 12.80
N LEU A 210 -54.28 -14.20 11.63
CA LEU A 210 -53.62 -14.69 10.43
C LEU A 210 -52.57 -13.70 9.94
N LYS A 211 -52.84 -12.40 9.92
CA LYS A 211 -51.87 -11.37 9.56
C LYS A 211 -50.71 -11.30 10.53
N ASN A 212 -50.96 -11.45 11.84
CA ASN A 212 -49.88 -11.49 12.85
C ASN A 212 -48.92 -12.68 12.66
N TRP A 213 -49.39 -13.76 12.02
CA TRP A 213 -48.60 -14.93 11.63
C TRP A 213 -47.94 -14.81 10.26
N ASP A 214 -47.93 -13.60 9.67
CA ASP A 214 -47.36 -13.28 8.35
C ASP A 214 -48.00 -14.07 7.18
N ILE A 215 -49.24 -14.49 7.34
CA ILE A 215 -50.00 -15.08 6.23
C ILE A 215 -50.25 -13.99 5.19
N SER A 216 -49.76 -14.20 3.95
CA SER A 216 -49.84 -13.18 2.92
C SER A 216 -51.28 -12.82 2.55
N GLU A 217 -51.50 -11.56 2.12
CA GLU A 217 -52.83 -11.13 1.69
C GLU A 217 -53.39 -11.97 0.54
N GLU A 218 -52.54 -12.47 -0.34
CA GLU A 218 -52.92 -13.38 -1.43
C GLU A 218 -53.46 -14.70 -0.89
N GLN A 219 -52.84 -15.25 0.15
CA GLN A 219 -53.30 -16.48 0.80
C GLN A 219 -54.59 -16.28 1.56
N VAL A 220 -54.74 -15.14 2.23
CA VAL A 220 -56.01 -14.74 2.91
C VAL A 220 -57.15 -14.54 1.88
N LYS A 221 -56.88 -13.85 0.78
CA LYS A 221 -57.86 -13.68 -0.32
C LYS A 221 -58.26 -15.00 -0.96
N ALA A 222 -57.27 -15.90 -1.15
CA ALA A 222 -57.53 -17.25 -1.66
C ALA A 222 -58.41 -18.05 -0.69
N LEU A 223 -58.13 -17.97 0.62
CA LEU A 223 -58.90 -18.61 1.68
C LEU A 223 -60.35 -18.07 1.71
N ALA A 224 -60.53 -16.74 1.67
CA ALA A 224 -61.86 -16.12 1.62
C ALA A 224 -62.66 -16.53 0.38
N LYS A 225 -61.99 -16.68 -0.78
CA LYS A 225 -62.62 -17.08 -2.04
C LYS A 225 -62.97 -18.57 -2.08
N SER A 226 -62.09 -19.46 -1.59
CA SER A 226 -62.32 -20.89 -1.61
C SER A 226 -63.31 -21.37 -0.53
N GLY A 227 -63.38 -20.66 0.59
CA GLY A 227 -64.17 -21.07 1.74
C GLY A 227 -63.68 -22.33 2.44
N GLU A 228 -62.48 -22.83 2.08
CA GLU A 228 -61.90 -24.06 2.62
C GLU A 228 -60.55 -23.81 3.26
N ALA A 229 -60.37 -24.22 4.51
CA ALA A 229 -59.09 -24.18 5.19
C ALA A 229 -58.11 -25.14 4.55
N ARG A 230 -56.95 -24.64 4.18
CA ARG A 230 -55.86 -25.45 3.63
C ARG A 230 -55.08 -26.14 4.74
N ARG A 231 -54.82 -27.45 4.58
CA ARG A 231 -54.02 -28.21 5.55
C ARG A 231 -52.60 -27.70 5.60
N THR A 232 -52.01 -27.43 4.44
CA THR A 232 -50.61 -26.97 4.32
C THR A 232 -50.55 -25.54 3.83
N LEU A 233 -49.54 -24.82 4.32
CA LEU A 233 -49.21 -23.48 3.91
C LEU A 233 -47.81 -23.44 3.30
N THR A 234 -47.68 -22.76 2.17
CA THR A 234 -46.39 -22.60 1.49
C THR A 234 -45.70 -21.32 1.91
N PHE A 235 -44.49 -21.44 2.47
CA PHE A 235 -43.60 -20.32 2.70
C PHE A 235 -42.78 -20.03 1.43
N ARG A 236 -42.69 -18.73 1.10
CA ARG A 236 -42.02 -18.26 -0.12
C ARG A 236 -40.86 -17.34 0.23
N SER A 237 -39.85 -17.28 -0.64
CA SER A 237 -38.78 -16.34 -0.47
C SER A 237 -39.26 -14.91 -0.61
N PRO A 238 -38.91 -14.00 0.35
CA PRO A 238 -39.28 -12.57 0.25
C PRO A 238 -38.43 -11.84 -0.78
N VAL A 239 -37.27 -12.38 -1.13
CA VAL A 239 -36.26 -11.77 -2.03
C VAL A 239 -35.67 -12.80 -3.00
N SER A 240 -35.05 -12.29 -4.07
CA SER A 240 -34.17 -13.10 -4.89
C SER A 240 -32.79 -13.14 -4.25
N GLY A 241 -32.19 -14.33 -4.11
CA GLY A 241 -30.89 -14.46 -3.44
C GLY A 241 -30.40 -15.91 -3.40
N ILE A 242 -29.48 -16.15 -2.49
CA ILE A 242 -28.89 -17.47 -2.23
C ILE A 242 -29.29 -17.93 -0.84
N VAL A 243 -29.64 -19.21 -0.69
CA VAL A 243 -29.87 -19.81 0.63
C VAL A 243 -28.54 -19.98 1.33
N THR A 244 -28.28 -19.17 2.36
CA THR A 244 -27.04 -19.22 3.14
C THR A 244 -27.11 -20.23 4.28
N GLU A 245 -28.30 -20.44 4.84
CA GLU A 245 -28.53 -21.40 5.89
C GLU A 245 -29.90 -22.09 5.70
N LYS A 246 -29.95 -23.40 5.92
CA LYS A 246 -31.16 -24.20 5.91
C LYS A 246 -31.16 -25.13 7.12
N LYS A 247 -32.00 -24.85 8.11
CA LYS A 247 -32.23 -25.73 9.28
C LYS A 247 -33.42 -26.65 9.10
N ALA A 248 -34.36 -26.30 8.23
CA ALA A 248 -35.53 -27.07 7.98
C ALA A 248 -35.19 -28.50 7.48
N LEU A 249 -35.76 -29.51 8.13
CA LEU A 249 -35.77 -30.88 7.70
C LEU A 249 -37.21 -31.34 7.49
N GLN A 250 -37.44 -32.17 6.49
CA GLN A 250 -38.78 -32.71 6.24
C GLN A 250 -39.23 -33.59 7.44
N GLY A 251 -40.44 -33.33 7.91
CA GLY A 251 -41.00 -33.98 9.08
C GLY A 251 -40.63 -33.37 10.44
N MET A 252 -39.68 -32.38 10.48
CA MET A 252 -39.32 -31.75 11.74
C MET A 252 -40.44 -30.86 12.28
N ARG A 253 -40.58 -30.79 13.59
CA ARG A 253 -41.37 -29.80 14.31
C ARG A 253 -40.53 -28.55 14.46
N PHE A 254 -41.15 -27.38 14.33
CA PHE A 254 -40.52 -26.09 14.58
C PHE A 254 -41.37 -25.28 15.57
N MET A 255 -40.65 -24.38 16.30
CA MET A 255 -41.27 -23.50 17.27
C MET A 255 -41.43 -22.07 16.68
N PRO A 256 -42.33 -21.24 17.22
CA PRO A 256 -42.47 -19.85 16.79
C PRO A 256 -41.16 -19.09 16.90
N GLY A 257 -40.78 -18.36 15.83
CA GLY A 257 -39.56 -17.57 15.78
C GLY A 257 -38.30 -18.36 15.40
N GLU A 258 -38.36 -19.68 15.25
CA GLU A 258 -37.23 -20.49 14.80
C GLU A 258 -36.91 -20.19 13.33
N ALA A 259 -35.67 -19.79 13.05
CA ALA A 259 -35.20 -19.51 11.69
C ALA A 259 -34.98 -20.82 10.93
N LEU A 260 -35.85 -21.14 10.00
CA LEU A 260 -35.80 -22.35 9.19
C LEU A 260 -34.93 -22.18 7.95
N TYR A 261 -34.90 -20.99 7.37
CA TYR A 261 -34.07 -20.62 6.23
C TYR A 261 -33.48 -19.25 6.44
N GLN A 262 -32.30 -19.04 5.87
CA GLN A 262 -31.69 -17.73 5.70
C GLN A 262 -31.38 -17.53 4.22
N VAL A 263 -31.84 -16.43 3.65
CA VAL A 263 -31.61 -16.05 2.26
C VAL A 263 -30.88 -14.74 2.23
N ALA A 264 -29.75 -14.67 1.52
CA ALA A 264 -28.99 -13.44 1.33
C ALA A 264 -29.06 -12.98 -0.14
N ASP A 265 -29.38 -11.71 -0.33
CA ASP A 265 -29.21 -11.05 -1.62
C ASP A 265 -27.76 -10.59 -1.76
N LEU A 266 -26.99 -11.32 -2.58
CA LEU A 266 -25.58 -11.05 -2.83
C LEU A 266 -25.32 -10.13 -4.02
N SER A 267 -26.32 -9.42 -4.52
CA SER A 267 -26.17 -8.45 -5.62
C SER A 267 -25.28 -7.25 -5.24
N ALA A 268 -25.16 -6.98 -3.96
CA ALA A 268 -24.14 -6.12 -3.37
C ALA A 268 -23.52 -6.83 -2.16
N VAL A 269 -22.26 -6.55 -1.94
CA VAL A 269 -21.46 -7.13 -0.83
C VAL A 269 -20.66 -6.05 -0.14
N TRP A 270 -20.22 -6.33 1.05
CA TRP A 270 -19.26 -5.52 1.77
C TRP A 270 -17.87 -6.13 1.67
N VAL A 271 -16.87 -5.27 1.65
CA VAL A 271 -15.49 -5.63 1.99
C VAL A 271 -15.16 -4.95 3.29
N VAL A 272 -14.84 -5.74 4.29
CA VAL A 272 -14.32 -5.23 5.57
C VAL A 272 -12.81 -5.32 5.48
N ALA A 273 -12.16 -4.15 5.42
CA ALA A 273 -10.72 -3.99 5.29
C ALA A 273 -10.10 -3.62 6.63
N ASP A 274 -9.03 -4.31 7.03
CA ASP A 274 -8.31 -4.07 8.28
C ASP A 274 -7.21 -3.03 8.06
N VAL A 275 -7.49 -1.78 8.43
CA VAL A 275 -6.57 -0.65 8.28
C VAL A 275 -5.77 -0.44 9.55
N PHE A 276 -4.45 -0.28 9.45
CA PHE A 276 -3.59 -0.05 10.60
C PHE A 276 -3.89 1.27 11.31
N GLU A 277 -3.73 1.30 12.63
CA GLU A 277 -3.96 2.46 13.50
C GLU A 277 -3.25 3.73 13.00
N GLN A 278 -2.02 3.60 12.53
CA GLN A 278 -1.22 4.71 12.02
C GLN A 278 -1.80 5.39 10.77
N ASP A 279 -2.62 4.67 9.98
CA ASP A 279 -3.14 5.15 8.70
C ASP A 279 -4.62 5.57 8.78
N ILE A 280 -5.36 5.09 9.79
CA ILE A 280 -6.81 5.29 9.89
C ILE A 280 -7.22 6.76 9.96
N GLY A 281 -6.40 7.62 10.56
CA GLY A 281 -6.65 9.05 10.66
C GLY A 281 -6.78 9.76 9.30
N GLN A 282 -6.31 9.13 8.23
CA GLN A 282 -6.35 9.66 6.86
C GLN A 282 -7.53 9.11 6.04
N VAL A 283 -8.15 7.99 6.47
CA VAL A 283 -9.28 7.37 5.78
C VAL A 283 -10.55 8.21 5.97
N ARG A 284 -11.29 8.45 4.89
CA ARG A 284 -12.53 9.24 4.91
C ARG A 284 -13.68 8.42 4.33
N THR A 285 -14.84 8.48 5.00
CA THR A 285 -16.09 7.94 4.47
C THR A 285 -16.47 8.67 3.19
N GLY A 286 -17.07 7.95 2.22
CA GLY A 286 -17.41 8.46 0.91
C GLY A 286 -16.28 8.40 -0.12
N ALA A 287 -15.03 8.15 0.29
CA ALA A 287 -13.92 7.98 -0.63
C ALA A 287 -14.05 6.67 -1.44
N LYS A 288 -13.51 6.69 -2.66
CA LYS A 288 -13.44 5.49 -3.51
C LYS A 288 -12.31 4.59 -3.04
N ALA A 289 -12.56 3.28 -3.09
CA ALA A 289 -11.55 2.26 -2.80
C ALA A 289 -11.43 1.32 -3.99
N LYS A 290 -10.22 0.90 -4.30
CA LYS A 290 -9.96 -0.15 -5.29
C LYS A 290 -9.76 -1.47 -4.57
N VAL A 291 -10.49 -2.49 -5.02
CA VAL A 291 -10.48 -3.82 -4.43
C VAL A 291 -10.01 -4.82 -5.46
N ARG A 292 -8.98 -5.57 -5.13
CA ARG A 292 -8.46 -6.68 -5.94
C ARG A 292 -8.67 -7.99 -5.21
N ILE A 293 -9.06 -9.00 -5.95
CA ILE A 293 -9.36 -10.33 -5.42
C ILE A 293 -8.49 -11.34 -6.15
N ASN A 294 -7.76 -12.16 -5.41
CA ASN A 294 -6.80 -13.10 -5.99
C ASN A 294 -7.46 -14.11 -6.96
N ALA A 295 -8.74 -14.42 -6.75
CA ALA A 295 -9.49 -15.28 -7.66
C ALA A 295 -9.78 -14.64 -9.04
N TYR A 296 -9.63 -13.31 -9.15
CA TYR A 296 -9.88 -12.54 -10.38
C TYR A 296 -8.78 -11.49 -10.57
N PRO A 297 -7.53 -11.91 -10.88
CA PRO A 297 -6.37 -11.01 -10.89
C PRO A 297 -6.49 -9.90 -11.94
N ASP A 298 -7.19 -10.16 -13.04
CA ASP A 298 -7.38 -9.19 -14.13
C ASP A 298 -8.51 -8.18 -13.87
N LYS A 299 -9.23 -8.30 -12.72
CA LYS A 299 -10.35 -7.43 -12.39
C LYS A 299 -10.05 -6.59 -11.16
N THR A 300 -10.27 -5.30 -11.30
CA THR A 300 -10.30 -4.37 -10.18
C THR A 300 -11.74 -3.94 -9.94
N PHE A 301 -12.21 -4.11 -8.73
CA PHE A 301 -13.55 -3.69 -8.32
C PHE A 301 -13.43 -2.33 -7.63
N GLU A 302 -14.35 -1.44 -7.94
CA GLU A 302 -14.42 -0.13 -7.29
C GLU A 302 -15.55 -0.12 -6.27
N GLY A 303 -15.24 0.27 -5.05
CA GLY A 303 -16.21 0.43 -3.97
C GLY A 303 -16.15 1.82 -3.37
N THR A 304 -17.09 2.07 -2.46
CA THR A 304 -17.15 3.31 -1.69
C THR A 304 -17.03 2.98 -0.20
N ILE A 305 -16.16 3.70 0.50
CA ILE A 305 -16.03 3.58 1.96
C ILE A 305 -17.32 4.08 2.59
N SER A 306 -18.10 3.16 3.16
CA SER A 306 -19.38 3.49 3.78
C SER A 306 -19.29 3.74 5.27
N TYR A 307 -18.34 3.08 5.94
CA TYR A 307 -18.23 3.17 7.39
C TYR A 307 -16.80 2.86 7.88
N VAL A 308 -16.37 3.58 8.89
CA VAL A 308 -15.15 3.30 9.66
C VAL A 308 -15.61 2.88 11.06
N TYR A 309 -15.28 1.67 11.47
CA TYR A 309 -15.70 1.16 12.77
C TYR A 309 -15.02 1.94 13.91
N PRO A 310 -15.74 2.21 15.01
CA PRO A 310 -15.20 2.98 16.13
C PRO A 310 -14.32 2.15 17.06
N THR A 311 -14.14 0.87 16.76
CA THR A 311 -13.40 -0.09 17.60
C THR A 311 -12.11 -0.52 16.94
N LEU A 312 -11.03 -0.54 17.72
CA LEU A 312 -9.73 -1.07 17.33
C LEU A 312 -9.63 -2.54 17.75
N ASN A 313 -9.14 -3.39 16.86
CA ASN A 313 -8.71 -4.73 17.23
C ASN A 313 -7.33 -4.64 17.91
N ALA A 314 -7.30 -4.89 19.21
CA ALA A 314 -6.08 -4.75 20.01
C ALA A 314 -4.97 -5.76 19.64
N GLN A 315 -5.32 -6.92 19.08
CA GLN A 315 -4.36 -7.96 18.70
C GLN A 315 -3.62 -7.61 17.42
N THR A 316 -4.35 -7.11 16.40
CA THR A 316 -3.80 -6.77 15.10
C THR A 316 -3.44 -5.29 14.96
N ARG A 317 -3.85 -4.45 15.91
CA ARG A 317 -3.72 -2.99 15.84
C ARG A 317 -4.35 -2.40 14.58
N THR A 318 -5.51 -2.94 14.18
CA THR A 318 -6.25 -2.50 13.00
C THR A 318 -7.65 -2.02 13.36
N VAL A 319 -8.16 -1.10 12.55
CA VAL A 319 -9.54 -0.63 12.58
C VAL A 319 -10.23 -1.17 11.33
N PRO A 320 -11.36 -1.89 11.46
CA PRO A 320 -12.12 -2.33 10.31
C PRO A 320 -12.72 -1.13 9.56
N VAL A 321 -12.67 -1.17 8.23
CA VAL A 321 -13.27 -0.19 7.33
C VAL A 321 -14.18 -0.92 6.37
N ARG A 322 -15.47 -0.53 6.34
CA ARG A 322 -16.46 -1.13 5.46
C ARG A 322 -16.54 -0.40 4.13
N ILE A 323 -16.45 -1.16 3.07
CA ILE A 323 -16.53 -0.72 1.69
C ILE A 323 -17.69 -1.43 1.02
N GLU A 324 -18.59 -0.69 0.41
CA GLU A 324 -19.73 -1.25 -0.33
C GLU A 324 -19.34 -1.46 -1.79
N LEU A 325 -19.58 -2.66 -2.30
CA LEU A 325 -19.36 -3.04 -3.68
C LEU A 325 -20.61 -3.60 -4.33
N ALA A 326 -20.87 -3.21 -5.57
CA ALA A 326 -21.81 -3.92 -6.42
C ALA A 326 -21.22 -5.27 -6.85
N ASN A 327 -22.05 -6.30 -6.89
CA ASN A 327 -21.63 -7.65 -7.26
C ASN A 327 -22.43 -8.20 -8.46
N PRO A 328 -22.31 -7.61 -9.65
CA PRO A 328 -22.99 -8.10 -10.84
C PRO A 328 -22.47 -9.51 -11.18
N GLY A 329 -23.42 -10.40 -11.47
CA GLY A 329 -23.09 -11.80 -11.80
C GLY A 329 -22.66 -12.65 -10.61
N LEU A 330 -22.77 -12.15 -9.36
CA LEU A 330 -22.48 -12.87 -8.12
C LEU A 330 -21.06 -13.48 -8.07
N LEU A 331 -20.08 -12.76 -8.65
CA LEU A 331 -18.68 -13.18 -8.70
C LEU A 331 -18.03 -13.17 -7.33
N LEU A 332 -18.35 -12.15 -6.53
CA LEU A 332 -17.81 -11.95 -5.21
C LEU A 332 -18.60 -12.80 -4.22
N LYS A 333 -17.91 -13.77 -3.62
CA LYS A 333 -18.51 -14.69 -2.64
C LYS A 333 -18.09 -14.30 -1.23
N PRO A 334 -18.98 -14.39 -0.25
CA PRO A 334 -18.62 -14.21 1.15
C PRO A 334 -17.42 -15.05 1.56
N SER A 335 -16.61 -14.53 2.47
CA SER A 335 -15.34 -15.11 2.97
C SER A 335 -14.17 -15.09 1.99
N MET A 336 -14.29 -14.56 0.77
CA MET A 336 -13.14 -14.34 -0.10
C MET A 336 -12.24 -13.25 0.47
N PHE A 337 -10.92 -13.45 0.34
CA PHE A 337 -9.92 -12.43 0.68
C PHE A 337 -9.80 -11.40 -0.43
N ALA A 338 -9.60 -10.15 -0.02
CA ALA A 338 -9.42 -9.01 -0.89
C ALA A 338 -8.20 -8.20 -0.46
N GLN A 339 -7.51 -7.62 -1.44
CA GLN A 339 -6.53 -6.55 -1.22
C GLN A 339 -7.22 -5.23 -1.54
N VAL A 340 -7.18 -4.32 -0.59
CA VAL A 340 -7.87 -3.04 -0.69
C VAL A 340 -6.84 -1.92 -0.77
N GLU A 341 -6.98 -1.06 -1.76
CA GLU A 341 -6.22 0.16 -1.93
C GLU A 341 -7.14 1.34 -1.64
N LEU A 342 -6.84 2.05 -0.55
CA LEU A 342 -7.57 3.22 -0.09
C LEU A 342 -6.76 4.47 -0.44
N PRO A 343 -7.20 5.31 -1.36
CA PRO A 343 -6.57 6.60 -1.55
C PRO A 343 -6.85 7.47 -0.33
N VAL A 344 -5.80 7.87 0.37
CA VAL A 344 -5.89 8.66 1.59
C VAL A 344 -5.29 10.03 1.35
N GLY A 345 -6.13 11.05 1.50
CA GLY A 345 -5.80 12.45 1.63
C GLY A 345 -4.87 13.04 0.56
N THR A 346 -5.41 13.74 -0.37
CA THR A 346 -4.66 14.72 -1.14
C THR A 346 -4.46 15.96 -0.27
N LYS A 347 -3.26 16.14 0.27
CA LYS A 347 -2.79 17.50 0.52
C LYS A 347 -2.73 18.19 -0.85
N GLY A 348 -2.92 19.50 -0.91
CA GLY A 348 -2.72 20.27 -2.15
C GLY A 348 -1.37 19.94 -2.80
N GLN A 349 -1.02 20.63 -3.88
CA GLN A 349 0.30 20.48 -4.50
C GLN A 349 1.39 20.78 -3.47
N VAL A 350 2.29 19.83 -3.27
CA VAL A 350 3.44 19.92 -2.36
C VAL A 350 4.74 19.71 -3.13
N VAL A 351 5.82 20.34 -2.68
CA VAL A 351 7.14 20.12 -3.29
C VAL A 351 7.56 18.68 -3.00
N THR A 352 7.85 17.93 -4.04
CA THR A 352 8.25 16.53 -3.93
C THR A 352 9.58 16.28 -4.60
N VAL A 353 10.35 15.37 -4.02
CA VAL A 353 11.57 14.81 -4.62
C VAL A 353 11.45 13.29 -4.73
N PRO A 354 12.12 12.64 -5.70
CA PRO A 354 12.20 11.19 -5.73
C PRO A 354 12.79 10.64 -4.42
N THR A 355 12.27 9.53 -3.93
CA THR A 355 12.76 8.88 -2.71
C THR A 355 14.26 8.55 -2.80
N SER A 356 14.76 8.25 -4.01
CA SER A 356 16.18 7.98 -4.27
C SER A 356 17.09 9.21 -4.12
N ALA A 357 16.54 10.42 -4.11
CA ALA A 357 17.33 11.64 -3.92
C ALA A 357 17.69 11.90 -2.44
N VAL A 358 16.92 11.29 -1.52
CA VAL A 358 17.10 11.51 -0.09
C VAL A 358 18.21 10.61 0.45
N ILE A 359 19.21 11.22 1.10
CA ILE A 359 20.23 10.55 1.87
C ILE A 359 19.85 10.67 3.33
N ASP A 360 19.53 9.55 3.97
CA ASP A 360 19.18 9.47 5.39
C ASP A 360 20.30 8.79 6.16
N SER A 361 20.98 9.55 7.01
CA SER A 361 22.07 9.04 7.86
C SER A 361 21.59 8.66 9.26
N GLY A 362 20.27 8.68 9.51
CA GLY A 362 19.65 8.46 10.83
C GLY A 362 19.72 9.69 11.74
N ALA A 363 20.77 10.50 11.66
CA ALA A 363 20.90 11.74 12.44
C ALA A 363 20.42 12.98 11.65
N ARG A 364 20.57 12.96 10.33
CA ARG A 364 20.17 14.06 9.44
C ARG A 364 19.69 13.53 8.11
N GLN A 365 18.77 14.24 7.49
CA GLN A 365 18.26 13.96 6.15
C GLN A 365 18.70 15.07 5.21
N ILE A 366 19.38 14.70 4.13
CA ILE A 366 19.95 15.65 3.18
C ILE A 366 19.60 15.28 1.74
N VAL A 367 19.60 16.27 0.88
CA VAL A 367 19.60 16.13 -0.57
C VAL A 367 20.78 16.88 -1.16
N LEU A 368 21.25 16.41 -2.31
CA LEU A 368 22.28 17.10 -3.08
C LEU A 368 21.61 17.89 -4.19
N ILE A 369 21.72 19.21 -4.14
CA ILE A 369 21.17 20.12 -5.16
C ILE A 369 22.26 20.47 -6.14
N GLN A 370 21.97 20.34 -7.44
CA GLN A 370 22.87 20.75 -8.50
C GLN A 370 22.72 22.25 -8.75
N GLN A 371 23.76 23.02 -8.44
CA GLN A 371 23.80 24.48 -8.69
C GLN A 371 24.36 24.84 -10.07
N GLY A 372 24.99 23.86 -10.76
CA GLY A 372 25.58 24.03 -12.09
C GLY A 372 26.35 22.76 -12.48
N GLU A 373 27.01 22.78 -13.64
CA GLU A 373 27.80 21.62 -14.07
C GLU A 373 28.89 21.28 -13.06
N GLY A 374 28.82 20.06 -12.51
CA GLY A 374 29.79 19.54 -11.53
C GLY A 374 29.76 20.22 -10.16
N ARG A 375 28.81 21.07 -9.85
CA ARG A 375 28.67 21.74 -8.55
C ARG A 375 27.43 21.25 -7.82
N PHE A 376 27.64 20.68 -6.63
CA PHE A 376 26.59 20.12 -5.79
C PHE A 376 26.62 20.74 -4.42
N GLU A 377 25.43 21.03 -3.87
CA GLU A 377 25.24 21.59 -2.54
C GLU A 377 24.46 20.57 -1.68
N PRO A 378 25.08 20.00 -0.62
CA PRO A 378 24.34 19.23 0.36
C PRO A 378 23.45 20.16 1.19
N ARG A 379 22.16 19.90 1.20
CA ARG A 379 21.19 20.70 1.94
C ARG A 379 20.34 19.82 2.84
N GLU A 380 20.25 20.21 4.11
CA GLU A 380 19.35 19.54 5.05
C GLU A 380 17.91 19.80 4.69
N ILE A 381 17.09 18.76 4.84
CA ILE A 381 15.67 18.79 4.50
C ILE A 381 14.82 18.27 5.65
N LYS A 382 13.59 18.78 5.72
CA LYS A 382 12.54 18.18 6.55
C LYS A 382 11.56 17.46 5.64
N LEU A 383 11.39 16.17 5.86
CA LEU A 383 10.47 15.35 5.10
C LEU A 383 9.06 15.40 5.68
N GLY A 384 8.07 15.36 4.78
CA GLY A 384 6.66 15.26 5.11
C GLY A 384 6.08 13.89 4.72
N GLY A 385 4.95 13.92 4.01
CA GLY A 385 4.27 12.72 3.51
C GLY A 385 5.13 11.95 2.51
N ARG A 386 4.97 10.61 2.48
CA ARG A 386 5.69 9.72 1.58
C ARG A 386 4.72 8.97 0.68
N SER A 387 5.01 8.92 -0.60
CA SER A 387 4.37 8.06 -1.60
C SER A 387 5.34 6.94 -2.01
N ASP A 388 4.94 6.03 -2.89
CA ASP A 388 5.78 4.90 -3.32
C ASP A 388 7.13 5.35 -3.89
N ASN A 389 7.16 6.40 -4.72
CA ASN A 389 8.35 6.85 -5.45
C ASN A 389 8.82 8.26 -5.09
N HIS A 390 8.01 9.05 -4.39
CA HIS A 390 8.28 10.45 -4.06
C HIS A 390 8.03 10.74 -2.59
N VAL A 391 8.72 11.74 -2.09
CA VAL A 391 8.63 12.21 -0.72
C VAL A 391 8.37 13.71 -0.74
N GLU A 392 7.44 14.17 0.10
CA GLU A 392 7.18 15.58 0.36
C GLU A 392 8.37 16.22 1.09
N VAL A 393 8.79 17.35 0.63
CA VAL A 393 9.80 18.19 1.32
C VAL A 393 9.10 19.41 1.89
N LEU A 394 9.07 19.51 3.22
CA LEU A 394 8.47 20.62 3.94
C LEU A 394 9.39 21.84 3.96
N GLU A 395 10.69 21.60 4.13
CA GLU A 395 11.73 22.64 4.18
C GLU A 395 12.99 22.14 3.49
N GLY A 396 13.72 23.05 2.83
CA GLY A 396 15.06 22.79 2.29
C GLY A 396 15.15 22.73 0.76
N VAL A 397 14.07 22.44 0.03
CA VAL A 397 14.07 22.39 -1.44
C VAL A 397 12.93 23.23 -1.99
N LYS A 398 13.20 23.94 -3.08
CA LYS A 398 12.21 24.74 -3.82
C LYS A 398 11.78 24.03 -5.10
N ASP A 399 10.60 24.39 -5.59
CA ASP A 399 10.11 23.90 -6.88
C ASP A 399 11.08 24.30 -8.00
N GLY A 400 11.39 23.33 -8.89
CA GLY A 400 12.31 23.50 -10.01
C GLY A 400 13.79 23.25 -9.70
N GLU A 401 14.20 23.13 -8.42
CA GLU A 401 15.60 22.80 -8.09
C GLU A 401 15.97 21.38 -8.54
N GLN A 402 17.16 21.23 -9.15
CA GLN A 402 17.65 19.92 -9.62
C GLN A 402 18.26 19.15 -8.46
N VAL A 403 17.67 18.00 -8.10
CA VAL A 403 18.15 17.10 -7.04
C VAL A 403 18.82 15.88 -7.65
N VAL A 404 19.91 15.43 -7.04
CA VAL A 404 20.63 14.22 -7.49
C VAL A 404 19.85 12.98 -7.07
N VAL A 405 19.51 12.12 -8.02
CA VAL A 405 18.73 10.89 -7.80
C VAL A 405 19.54 9.60 -7.94
N ALA A 406 20.75 9.70 -8.49
CA ALA A 406 21.67 8.56 -8.62
C ALA A 406 23.09 8.99 -8.30
N ALA A 407 23.88 8.10 -7.72
CA ALA A 407 25.25 8.32 -7.24
C ALA A 407 25.39 9.37 -6.11
N ASN A 408 24.29 9.77 -5.48
CA ASN A 408 24.25 10.75 -4.40
C ASN A 408 25.15 10.34 -3.21
N PHE A 409 25.12 9.08 -2.80
CA PHE A 409 25.95 8.56 -1.72
C PHE A 409 27.47 8.68 -2.02
N LEU A 410 27.88 8.48 -3.27
CA LEU A 410 29.29 8.62 -3.65
C LEU A 410 29.76 10.07 -3.59
N ILE A 411 28.89 11.00 -3.94
CA ILE A 411 29.16 12.44 -3.85
C ILE A 411 29.25 12.88 -2.38
N ASP A 412 28.35 12.39 -1.53
CA ASP A 412 28.34 12.71 -0.10
C ASP A 412 29.58 12.13 0.59
N ALA A 413 29.97 10.89 0.26
CA ALA A 413 31.20 10.28 0.79
C ALA A 413 32.47 11.06 0.38
N GLU A 414 32.56 11.54 -0.86
CA GLU A 414 33.69 12.38 -1.31
C GLU A 414 33.69 13.74 -0.60
N SER A 415 32.52 14.32 -0.31
CA SER A 415 32.37 15.53 0.47
C SER A 415 32.91 15.36 1.89
N ASN A 416 32.45 14.31 2.56
CA ASN A 416 32.86 14.02 3.93
C ASN A 416 34.35 13.73 4.01
N LEU A 417 34.95 13.06 3.01
CA LEU A 417 36.36 12.82 2.93
C LEU A 417 37.17 14.12 2.75
N LYS A 418 36.73 15.02 1.84
CA LYS A 418 37.37 16.32 1.65
C LYS A 418 37.28 17.21 2.89
N ALA A 419 36.19 17.21 3.60
CA ALA A 419 36.03 17.94 4.86
C ALA A 419 36.93 17.40 5.95
N ALA A 420 37.11 16.08 6.05
CA ALA A 420 38.03 15.43 6.98
C ALA A 420 39.49 15.76 6.66
N VAL A 421 39.88 15.69 5.40
CA VAL A 421 41.28 15.99 4.96
C VAL A 421 41.59 17.47 5.08
N GLY A 422 40.65 18.37 4.76
CA GLY A 422 40.80 19.81 4.92
C GLY A 422 40.90 20.27 6.38
N GLY A 423 40.31 19.53 7.31
CA GLY A 423 40.40 19.79 8.75
C GLY A 423 41.78 19.44 9.34
N PHE A 424 42.53 18.51 8.74
CA PHE A 424 43.88 18.17 9.18
C PHE A 424 44.96 19.14 8.70
N GLY A 425 44.68 19.97 7.68
CA GLY A 425 45.66 20.92 7.13
C GLY A 425 45.86 22.19 7.95
N HIS A 426 44.97 22.53 8.89
CA HIS A 426 45.06 23.75 9.69
C HIS A 426 45.54 23.54 11.13
N ALA A 427 45.84 22.31 11.56
CA ALA A 427 46.26 22.02 12.92
C ALA A 427 47.81 21.92 13.10
N ALA A 428 48.60 22.18 12.04
CA ALA A 428 50.04 21.88 12.05
C ALA A 428 51.00 23.10 12.12
N HIS A 429 50.53 24.32 12.35
CA HIS A 429 51.48 25.46 12.60
C HIS A 429 50.95 26.45 13.59
N GLY A 430 51.53 26.43 14.80
CA GLY A 430 51.57 27.58 15.69
C GLY A 430 51.27 27.31 17.15
N ALA A 431 52.33 27.06 17.89
CA ALA A 431 52.71 27.65 19.16
C ALA A 431 53.30 26.65 20.15
N ALA A 432 54.58 26.89 20.45
CA ALA A 432 55.31 26.25 21.54
C ALA A 432 54.69 26.62 22.93
N PRO A 433 54.80 25.78 23.94
CA PRO A 433 54.14 25.96 25.21
C PRO A 433 54.86 27.00 26.08
N LYS A 434 54.09 27.97 26.61
CA LYS A 434 54.48 28.72 27.81
C LYS A 434 53.81 28.06 29.04
N GLU A 435 54.65 27.71 29.97
CA GLU A 435 54.28 27.25 31.30
C GLU A 435 53.57 28.33 32.13
N GLY A 436 52.58 27.87 32.90
CA GLY A 436 52.11 28.53 34.13
C GLY A 436 50.84 29.30 34.04
N GLN A 437 49.73 28.70 34.42
CA GLN A 437 48.84 29.17 35.49
C GLN A 437 47.60 28.24 35.61
N ALA A 438 47.36 27.85 36.84
CA ALA A 438 46.21 27.05 37.26
C ALA A 438 44.91 27.87 37.15
N ALA A 439 43.88 27.27 36.57
CA ALA A 439 42.50 27.68 36.77
C ALA A 439 41.51 26.51 36.54
N ALA A 440 40.50 26.47 37.32
CA ALA A 440 39.52 25.51 37.71
C ALA A 440 38.75 24.75 36.58
N PRO A 441 37.99 23.67 36.95
CA PRO A 441 37.55 22.61 36.04
C PRO A 441 36.27 22.96 35.28
N GLY A 442 36.25 22.77 33.98
CA GLY A 442 35.08 22.89 33.15
C GLY A 442 35.14 22.01 31.92
N GLN A 443 34.33 21.01 31.87
CA GLN A 443 33.80 20.13 30.83
C GLN A 443 34.81 19.34 29.99
N PRO A 444 34.69 18.00 30.00
CA PRO A 444 35.51 17.12 29.17
C PRO A 444 34.92 16.94 27.76
N ALA A 445 35.83 16.96 26.78
CA ALA A 445 35.56 16.51 25.42
C ALA A 445 35.05 15.07 25.38
N ALA A 446 34.10 14.78 24.50
CA ALA A 446 33.47 13.49 24.29
C ALA A 446 34.51 12.40 23.93
N LYS A 447 34.98 11.68 24.92
CA LYS A 447 35.56 10.34 24.77
C LYS A 447 34.40 9.38 24.56
N GLY A 448 34.57 8.39 23.70
CA GLY A 448 33.58 7.34 23.46
C GLY A 448 32.97 6.86 24.77
N ALA A 449 31.65 6.79 24.82
CA ALA A 449 30.91 6.48 26.04
C ALA A 449 31.37 5.11 26.57
N SER A 450 32.11 5.13 27.70
CA SER A 450 32.46 3.92 28.42
C SER A 450 31.28 3.57 29.33
N HIS A 451 30.80 2.35 29.22
CA HIS A 451 29.74 1.81 30.08
C HIS A 451 30.38 0.88 31.10
N GLN A 452 29.92 0.93 32.34
CA GLN A 452 30.40 0.07 33.41
C GLN A 452 29.32 -0.93 33.79
N ALA A 453 29.71 -2.18 33.96
CA ALA A 453 28.87 -3.26 34.44
C ALA A 453 29.61 -4.09 35.47
N GLU A 454 28.90 -4.55 36.51
CA GLU A 454 29.41 -5.53 37.47
C GLU A 454 28.92 -6.91 37.06
N GLY A 455 29.81 -7.89 37.09
CA GLY A 455 29.48 -9.26 36.70
C GLY A 455 30.50 -10.27 37.23
N THR A 456 30.17 -11.55 37.14
CA THR A 456 31.09 -12.68 37.46
C THR A 456 31.63 -13.27 36.19
N VAL A 457 32.94 -13.62 36.22
CA VAL A 457 33.59 -14.30 35.07
C VAL A 457 33.21 -15.77 35.14
N ASP A 458 32.53 -16.27 34.11
CA ASP A 458 32.14 -17.68 34.01
C ASP A 458 33.19 -18.52 33.30
N GLY A 459 34.03 -17.91 32.43
CA GLY A 459 35.07 -18.60 31.70
C GLY A 459 36.06 -17.65 31.01
N VAL A 460 37.29 -18.10 30.85
CA VAL A 460 38.34 -17.38 30.11
C VAL A 460 38.92 -18.33 29.07
N ASP A 461 38.82 -17.99 27.79
CA ASP A 461 39.50 -18.68 26.70
C ASP A 461 40.77 -17.90 26.30
N ALA A 462 41.91 -18.36 26.83
CA ALA A 462 43.18 -17.72 26.57
C ALA A 462 43.67 -17.93 25.11
N ALA A 463 43.14 -18.94 24.39
CA ALA A 463 43.53 -19.20 23.01
C ALA A 463 42.77 -18.31 22.02
N ALA A 464 41.49 -18.00 22.33
CA ALA A 464 40.66 -17.10 21.55
C ALA A 464 40.77 -15.64 22.01
N GLY A 465 41.37 -15.37 23.18
CA GLY A 465 41.45 -14.03 23.79
C GLY A 465 40.07 -13.50 24.18
N THR A 466 39.13 -14.36 24.62
CA THR A 466 37.78 -13.99 25.04
C THR A 466 37.50 -14.32 26.50
N ILE A 467 36.64 -13.51 27.11
CA ILE A 467 36.17 -13.65 28.49
C ILE A 467 34.66 -13.71 28.48
N SER A 468 34.10 -14.78 29.03
CA SER A 468 32.64 -14.91 29.25
C SER A 468 32.26 -14.31 30.61
N LEU A 469 31.39 -13.30 30.58
CA LEU A 469 30.94 -12.53 31.75
C LEU A 469 29.44 -12.68 31.91
N ASN A 470 29.02 -13.07 33.10
CA ASN A 470 27.64 -12.98 33.54
C ASN A 470 27.46 -11.65 34.26
N HIS A 471 26.87 -10.66 33.62
CA HIS A 471 26.72 -9.31 34.16
C HIS A 471 25.27 -9.00 34.57
N GLY A 472 25.16 -8.18 35.63
CA GLY A 472 23.89 -7.60 36.04
C GLY A 472 23.31 -6.61 35.00
N PRO A 473 22.13 -6.04 35.23
CA PRO A 473 21.50 -5.11 34.32
C PRO A 473 22.35 -3.84 34.13
N VAL A 474 22.63 -3.46 32.90
CA VAL A 474 23.38 -2.25 32.52
C VAL A 474 22.39 -1.14 32.18
N ALA A 475 22.08 -0.27 33.14
CA ALA A 475 21.04 0.76 32.98
C ALA A 475 21.35 1.75 31.83
N SER A 476 22.61 2.07 31.56
CA SER A 476 23.06 2.99 30.52
C SER A 476 22.83 2.47 29.09
N LEU A 477 22.76 1.14 28.92
CA LEU A 477 22.48 0.47 27.64
C LEU A 477 21.07 -0.14 27.58
N LYS A 478 20.31 -0.09 28.70
CA LYS A 478 19.03 -0.79 28.87
C LYS A 478 19.13 -2.31 28.63
N TRP A 479 20.28 -2.90 28.96
CA TRP A 479 20.49 -4.34 28.85
C TRP A 479 20.02 -5.05 30.13
N PRO A 480 19.30 -6.15 30.03
CA PRO A 480 18.98 -7.00 31.18
C PRO A 480 20.22 -7.79 31.62
N ALA A 481 20.15 -8.44 32.76
CA ALA A 481 21.17 -9.37 33.19
C ALA A 481 21.29 -10.54 32.21
N MET A 482 22.51 -10.80 31.72
CA MET A 482 22.76 -11.87 30.74
C MET A 482 24.25 -12.28 30.74
N THR A 483 24.54 -13.44 30.17
CA THR A 483 25.92 -13.87 29.94
C THR A 483 26.35 -13.49 28.53
N MET A 484 27.49 -12.78 28.41
CA MET A 484 28.05 -12.36 27.13
C MET A 484 29.53 -12.64 27.07
N GLU A 485 30.04 -12.82 25.84
CA GLU A 485 31.44 -13.06 25.55
C GLU A 485 32.06 -11.74 25.08
N PHE A 486 33.16 -11.33 25.70
CA PHE A 486 33.91 -10.12 25.39
C PHE A 486 35.30 -10.45 24.96
N LYS A 487 35.80 -9.74 23.94
CA LYS A 487 37.17 -9.83 23.52
C LYS A 487 38.07 -9.02 24.50
N ALA A 488 39.05 -9.67 25.11
CA ALA A 488 39.98 -8.97 25.98
C ALA A 488 40.81 -7.96 25.17
N ALA A 489 40.89 -6.72 25.66
CA ALA A 489 41.81 -5.74 25.11
C ALA A 489 43.23 -6.07 25.60
N ASN A 490 44.19 -6.09 24.68
CA ASN A 490 45.60 -6.24 25.02
C ASN A 490 46.10 -5.04 25.80
#